data_56fc2607a7d31a1c618eae8c018dc38a
#
_entry.id   56fc2607a7d31a1c618eae8c018dc38a
#
_cell.length_a   1.000
_cell.length_b   1.000
_cell.length_c   1.000
_cell.angle_alpha   90.00
_cell.angle_beta   90.00
_cell.angle_gamma   90.00
#
_symmetry.space_group_name_H-M   'P 1'
#
loop_
_entity.id
_entity.type
_entity.pdbx_description
1 polymer ?
#
loop_
_entity_poly.entity_id
_entity_poly.type
_entity_poly.pdbx_seq_one_letter_code
_entity_poly.pdbx_strand_id
1 'polypeptide(L)'
;HGKTTLVNTLTGAWTDRHSEEMKRGISIRLGYADAVFYRCKKCRGPEGLTTTPVCTRCNSETEPVRAVSFVDAPGHETLMATMLSGSALMDGAMLVISAADRCPQPQTKEHLMALDLVGIKNIVIVQNKIDVVSHKDAIKNYEEIKAFVKGTIAENAPIIPVSAQKNINIWALIQALDETIAEPSRQPEADPV
;
A
#
# COMPACT_ATOMS: atom_id res chain seq x y z
N HIS A 1 6.22 -2.95 10.49
CA HIS A 1 5.53 -3.69 9.41
C HIS A 1 6.17 -3.48 8.02
N GLY A 2 7.03 -2.44 7.83
CA GLY A 2 7.70 -2.16 6.55
C GLY A 2 6.89 -1.31 5.59
N LYS A 3 6.06 -0.39 6.08
CA LYS A 3 5.27 0.55 5.25
C LYS A 3 6.16 1.39 4.34
N THR A 4 7.13 2.10 4.90
CA THR A 4 8.07 2.95 4.17
C THR A 4 8.88 2.17 3.13
N THR A 5 9.34 0.95 3.48
CA THR A 5 10.02 0.06 2.54
C THR A 5 9.12 -0.32 1.36
N LEU A 6 7.84 -0.60 1.64
CA LEU A 6 6.87 -0.94 0.61
C LEU A 6 6.59 0.24 -0.33
N VAL A 7 6.37 1.44 0.24
CA VAL A 7 6.18 2.66 -0.56
C VAL A 7 7.40 2.91 -1.43
N ASN A 8 8.62 2.78 -0.88
CA ASN A 8 9.85 2.91 -1.64
C ASN A 8 9.95 1.88 -2.79
N THR A 9 9.57 0.63 -2.55
CA THR A 9 9.54 -0.41 -3.59
C THR A 9 8.57 -0.08 -4.71
N LEU A 10 7.42 0.51 -4.38
CA LEU A 10 6.39 0.88 -5.36
C LEU A 10 6.70 2.18 -6.13
N THR A 11 7.42 3.12 -5.52
CA THR A 11 7.66 4.45 -6.09
C THR A 11 9.07 4.62 -6.66
N GLY A 12 10.01 3.78 -6.26
CA GLY A 12 11.43 3.96 -6.57
C GLY A 12 12.10 5.15 -5.86
N ALA A 13 11.35 5.87 -5.00
CA ALA A 13 11.83 7.04 -4.28
C ALA A 13 12.00 6.72 -2.79
N TRP A 14 13.16 7.02 -2.23
CA TRP A 14 13.37 6.98 -0.78
C TRP A 14 12.61 8.12 -0.12
N THR A 15 11.54 7.79 0.59
CA THR A 15 10.82 8.74 1.45
C THR A 15 11.62 9.11 2.70
N ASP A 16 12.74 8.46 2.95
CA ASP A 16 13.63 8.63 4.11
C ASP A 16 14.43 9.95 4.14
N ARG A 17 14.19 10.90 3.24
CA ARG A 17 14.73 12.26 3.43
C ARG A 17 14.26 12.91 4.73
N HIS A 18 13.29 12.32 5.41
CA HIS A 18 12.74 12.80 6.67
C HIS A 18 13.26 12.10 7.93
N SER A 19 14.10 11.06 7.82
CA SER A 19 14.67 10.38 9.01
C SER A 19 15.64 11.26 9.79
N GLU A 20 16.26 12.25 9.16
CA GLU A 20 17.09 13.24 9.86
C GLU A 20 16.26 14.30 10.61
N GLU A 21 15.05 14.62 10.13
CA GLU A 21 14.14 15.55 10.82
C GLU A 21 13.49 14.92 12.06
N MET A 22 13.25 13.60 12.05
CA MET A 22 12.73 12.87 13.22
C MET A 22 13.71 12.86 14.40
N LYS A 23 15.03 12.93 14.15
CA LYS A 23 16.03 13.08 15.22
C LYS A 23 16.00 14.43 15.92
N ARG A 24 15.29 15.43 15.38
CA ARG A 24 15.17 16.79 15.93
C ARG A 24 13.80 17.12 16.52
N GLY A 25 12.89 16.16 16.65
CA GLY A 25 11.66 16.29 17.45
C GLY A 25 10.63 17.28 16.94
N ILE A 26 10.51 17.53 15.63
CA ILE A 26 9.56 18.51 15.10
C ILE A 26 8.89 18.01 13.81
N SER A 27 7.57 18.18 13.75
CA SER A 27 6.64 18.11 12.61
C SER A 27 6.49 16.74 11.95
N ILE A 28 5.37 16.13 12.25
CA ILE A 28 4.77 15.04 11.51
C ILE A 28 4.32 15.57 10.16
N ARG A 29 5.17 15.45 9.16
CA ARG A 29 4.78 15.69 7.77
C ARG A 29 4.39 14.36 7.16
N LEU A 30 3.25 14.35 6.44
CA LEU A 30 2.89 13.25 5.57
C LEU A 30 3.96 13.12 4.49
N GLY A 31 4.50 11.91 4.30
CA GLY A 31 5.34 11.59 3.16
C GLY A 31 4.45 11.36 1.95
N TYR A 32 4.63 12.14 0.88
CA TYR A 32 4.00 11.90 -0.41
C TYR A 32 5.01 11.27 -1.35
N ALA A 33 4.59 10.24 -2.08
CA ALA A 33 5.41 9.62 -3.10
C ALA A 33 4.54 9.16 -4.27
N ASP A 34 4.91 9.59 -5.47
CA ASP A 34 4.21 9.26 -6.70
C ASP A 34 4.82 8.04 -7.37
N ALA A 35 3.98 7.20 -7.96
CA ALA A 35 4.38 6.07 -8.76
C ALA A 35 3.56 6.00 -10.05
N VAL A 36 4.18 5.42 -11.08
CA VAL A 36 3.48 5.00 -12.28
C VAL A 36 3.57 3.48 -12.37
N PHE A 37 2.43 2.83 -12.53
CA PHE A 37 2.36 1.42 -12.82
C PHE A 37 2.43 1.19 -14.32
N TYR A 38 3.18 0.18 -14.72
CA TYR A 38 3.43 -0.15 -16.11
C TYR A 38 3.03 -1.59 -16.42
N ARG A 39 2.71 -1.86 -17.67
CA ARG A 39 2.44 -3.19 -18.19
C ARG A 39 3.43 -3.55 -19.29
N CYS A 40 4.05 -4.71 -19.18
CA CYS A 40 4.95 -5.22 -20.22
C CYS A 40 4.16 -5.61 -21.49
N LYS A 41 4.63 -5.16 -22.64
CA LYS A 41 4.02 -5.48 -23.94
C LYS A 41 4.20 -6.96 -24.35
N LYS A 42 5.25 -7.63 -23.85
CA LYS A 42 5.58 -9.03 -24.21
C LYS A 42 5.09 -10.02 -23.16
N CYS A 43 5.20 -9.70 -21.86
CA CYS A 43 4.76 -10.60 -20.80
C CYS A 43 3.24 -10.52 -20.69
N ARG A 44 2.56 -11.54 -21.18
CA ARG A 44 1.10 -11.65 -21.07
C ARG A 44 0.71 -12.03 -19.64
N GLY A 45 -0.38 -11.46 -19.15
CA GLY A 45 -0.93 -11.74 -17.82
C GLY A 45 -0.49 -10.74 -16.73
N PRO A 46 -0.97 -10.95 -15.49
CA PRO A 46 -0.76 -10.01 -14.38
C PRO A 46 0.71 -9.87 -13.97
N GLU A 47 1.51 -10.90 -14.16
CA GLU A 47 2.96 -10.88 -13.86
C GLU A 47 3.76 -9.92 -14.76
N GLY A 48 3.16 -9.34 -15.80
CA GLY A 48 3.72 -8.28 -16.61
C GLY A 48 3.59 -6.90 -15.99
N LEU A 49 2.90 -6.75 -14.86
CA LEU A 49 2.79 -5.49 -14.13
C LEU A 49 4.10 -5.18 -13.38
N THR A 50 4.54 -3.93 -13.46
CA THR A 50 5.80 -3.46 -12.86
C THR A 50 5.71 -1.98 -12.49
N THR A 51 6.66 -1.51 -11.70
CA THR A 51 6.83 -0.10 -11.33
C THR A 51 7.89 0.62 -12.16
N THR A 52 8.46 -0.06 -13.17
CA THR A 52 9.54 0.47 -13.98
C THR A 52 9.19 0.52 -15.47
N PRO A 53 9.72 1.50 -16.24
CA PRO A 53 9.46 1.62 -17.66
C PRO A 53 10.09 0.49 -18.52
N VAL A 54 10.91 -0.36 -17.87
CA VAL A 54 11.48 -1.56 -18.48
C VAL A 54 11.06 -2.79 -17.67
N CYS A 55 10.59 -3.81 -18.36
CA CYS A 55 10.14 -5.04 -17.71
C CYS A 55 11.32 -5.76 -17.03
N THR A 56 11.19 -6.02 -15.74
CA THR A 56 12.22 -6.70 -14.94
C THR A 56 12.41 -8.17 -15.31
N ARG A 57 11.46 -8.78 -16.04
CA ARG A 57 11.51 -10.21 -16.45
C ARG A 57 12.12 -10.42 -17.84
N CYS A 58 11.81 -9.58 -18.80
CA CYS A 58 12.18 -9.79 -20.20
C CYS A 58 12.93 -8.61 -20.82
N ASN A 59 13.24 -7.56 -20.06
CA ASN A 59 13.91 -6.33 -20.47
C ASN A 59 13.26 -5.61 -21.66
N SER A 60 11.96 -5.87 -21.91
CA SER A 60 11.21 -5.20 -22.96
C SER A 60 10.60 -3.91 -22.46
N GLU A 61 10.26 -3.02 -23.38
CA GLU A 61 9.52 -1.81 -23.07
C GLU A 61 8.17 -2.11 -22.45
N THR A 62 7.77 -1.25 -21.56
CA THR A 62 6.46 -1.28 -20.90
C THR A 62 5.64 -0.06 -21.31
N GLU A 63 4.35 -0.11 -21.10
CA GLU A 63 3.45 1.03 -21.25
C GLU A 63 2.87 1.45 -19.92
N PRO A 64 2.69 2.75 -19.66
CA PRO A 64 2.08 3.21 -18.42
C PRO A 64 0.61 2.80 -18.40
N VAL A 65 0.16 2.28 -17.25
CA VAL A 65 -1.22 1.84 -17.03
C VAL A 65 -1.93 2.83 -16.11
N ARG A 66 -1.26 3.24 -15.01
CA ARG A 66 -1.89 4.07 -13.98
C ARG A 66 -0.84 4.87 -13.21
N ALA A 67 -1.15 6.13 -12.92
CA ALA A 67 -0.42 6.94 -11.97
C ALA A 67 -1.13 6.93 -10.61
N VAL A 68 -0.38 6.78 -9.51
CA VAL A 68 -0.88 6.75 -8.14
C VAL A 68 0.01 7.59 -7.24
N SER A 69 -0.59 8.26 -6.25
CA SER A 69 0.14 8.96 -5.18
C SER A 69 -0.06 8.21 -3.88
N PHE A 70 1.03 7.87 -3.21
CA PHE A 70 1.00 7.26 -1.89
C PHE A 70 1.21 8.31 -0.82
N VAL A 71 0.43 8.19 0.25
CA VAL A 71 0.61 8.95 1.47
C VAL A 71 1.12 8.00 2.54
N ASP A 72 2.40 8.13 2.92
CA ASP A 72 2.96 7.36 4.03
C ASP A 72 2.59 8.02 5.35
N ALA A 73 1.77 7.33 6.12
CA ALA A 73 1.28 7.81 7.41
C ALA A 73 2.16 7.26 8.53
N PRO A 74 2.78 8.13 9.35
CA PRO A 74 3.57 7.70 10.50
C PRO A 74 2.72 6.92 11.52
N GLY A 75 3.35 5.94 12.17
CA GLY A 75 2.65 4.87 12.90
C GLY A 75 2.09 5.20 14.28
N HIS A 76 1.91 6.47 14.68
CA HIS A 76 1.44 6.85 16.03
C HIS A 76 0.29 7.86 16.01
N GLU A 77 -0.22 8.23 17.18
CA GLU A 77 -1.44 9.01 17.52
C GLU A 77 -1.81 10.20 16.60
N THR A 78 -0.86 10.76 15.88
CA THR A 78 -1.07 11.79 14.87
C THR A 78 -1.77 11.31 13.61
N LEU A 79 -1.85 10.00 13.40
CA LEU A 79 -2.50 9.41 12.23
C LEU A 79 -3.99 9.80 12.16
N MET A 80 -4.69 9.79 13.29
CA MET A 80 -6.12 10.10 13.34
C MET A 80 -6.44 11.52 12.87
N ALA A 81 -5.74 12.52 13.40
CA ALA A 81 -5.96 13.92 13.01
C ALA A 81 -5.62 14.17 11.54
N THR A 82 -4.56 13.53 11.05
CA THR A 82 -4.10 13.65 9.67
C THR A 82 -5.04 12.92 8.69
N MET A 83 -5.54 11.75 9.06
CA MET A 83 -6.52 11.02 8.25
C MET A 83 -7.85 11.77 8.17
N LEU A 84 -8.32 12.35 9.28
CA LEU A 84 -9.55 13.15 9.28
C LEU A 84 -9.45 14.40 8.41
N SER A 85 -8.28 15.06 8.38
CA SER A 85 -8.06 16.23 7.53
C SER A 85 -7.81 15.91 6.07
N GLY A 86 -7.27 14.72 5.75
CA GLY A 86 -6.90 14.29 4.41
C GLY A 86 -7.84 13.25 3.79
N SER A 87 -8.86 12.79 4.51
CA SER A 87 -9.74 11.70 4.07
C SER A 87 -10.48 11.97 2.76
N ALA A 88 -10.82 13.23 2.51
CA ALA A 88 -11.49 13.65 1.26
C ALA A 88 -10.60 13.45 0.00
N LEU A 89 -9.31 13.21 0.18
CA LEU A 89 -8.34 13.05 -0.91
C LEU A 89 -7.89 11.58 -1.12
N MET A 90 -8.33 10.66 -0.26
CA MET A 90 -7.90 9.26 -0.31
C MET A 90 -8.94 8.39 -1.01
N ASP A 91 -8.57 7.78 -2.12
CA ASP A 91 -9.44 6.88 -2.89
C ASP A 91 -9.44 5.45 -2.31
N GLY A 92 -8.43 5.10 -1.52
CA GLY A 92 -8.30 3.80 -0.86
C GLY A 92 -7.13 3.74 0.11
N ALA A 93 -6.95 2.59 0.73
CA ALA A 93 -5.89 2.38 1.72
C ALA A 93 -5.19 1.02 1.57
N MET A 94 -3.89 1.00 1.88
CA MET A 94 -3.12 -0.22 2.10
C MET A 94 -2.92 -0.47 3.59
N LEU A 95 -3.47 -1.56 4.13
CA LEU A 95 -3.22 -2.02 5.48
C LEU A 95 -2.04 -2.99 5.48
N VAL A 96 -0.86 -2.53 5.90
CA VAL A 96 0.37 -3.34 5.88
C VAL A 96 0.57 -4.07 7.19
N ILE A 97 0.65 -5.40 7.13
CA ILE A 97 0.84 -6.31 8.27
C ILE A 97 2.10 -7.14 8.02
N SER A 98 2.92 -7.34 9.04
CA SER A 98 4.13 -8.16 8.93
C SER A 98 3.78 -9.63 9.14
N ALA A 99 4.25 -10.50 8.24
CA ALA A 99 4.11 -11.96 8.39
C ALA A 99 4.91 -12.52 9.58
N ALA A 100 5.92 -11.78 10.06
CA ALA A 100 6.75 -12.17 11.19
C ALA A 100 6.11 -11.86 12.55
N ASP A 101 5.03 -11.09 12.58
CA ASP A 101 4.37 -10.67 13.80
C ASP A 101 2.98 -11.33 13.92
N ARG A 102 2.52 -11.60 15.14
CA ARG A 102 1.14 -12.06 15.34
C ARG A 102 0.14 -10.99 14.92
N CYS A 103 -0.94 -11.39 14.30
CA CYS A 103 -2.04 -10.50 13.94
C CYS A 103 -3.27 -10.74 14.80
N PRO A 104 -3.91 -9.67 15.32
CA PRO A 104 -3.56 -8.25 15.15
C PRO A 104 -2.57 -7.74 16.22
N GLN A 105 -1.70 -6.83 15.83
CA GLN A 105 -0.98 -5.96 16.77
C GLN A 105 -1.88 -4.79 17.23
N PRO A 106 -1.64 -4.15 18.40
CA PRO A 106 -2.44 -3.01 18.84
C PRO A 106 -2.57 -1.91 17.79
N GLN A 107 -1.46 -1.49 17.18
CA GLN A 107 -1.45 -0.49 16.11
C GLN A 107 -2.25 -0.92 14.87
N THR A 108 -2.27 -2.21 14.54
CA THR A 108 -3.06 -2.71 13.40
C THR A 108 -4.56 -2.52 13.64
N LYS A 109 -5.01 -2.72 14.88
CA LYS A 109 -6.41 -2.46 15.29
C LYS A 109 -6.76 -0.98 15.17
N GLU A 110 -5.88 -0.12 15.70
CA GLU A 110 -6.06 1.34 15.66
C GLU A 110 -6.15 1.85 14.21
N HIS A 111 -5.29 1.36 13.32
CA HIS A 111 -5.31 1.73 11.92
C HIS A 111 -6.60 1.29 11.23
N LEU A 112 -7.08 0.07 11.49
CA LEU A 112 -8.34 -0.41 10.89
C LEU A 112 -9.53 0.39 11.40
N MET A 113 -9.58 0.71 12.70
CA MET A 113 -10.60 1.59 13.28
C MET A 113 -10.57 2.99 12.67
N ALA A 114 -9.37 3.54 12.43
CA ALA A 114 -9.22 4.83 11.79
C ALA A 114 -9.77 4.83 10.35
N LEU A 115 -9.50 3.79 9.56
CA LEU A 115 -10.05 3.63 8.22
C LEU A 115 -11.59 3.54 8.24
N ASP A 116 -12.16 2.85 9.22
CA ASP A 116 -13.60 2.74 9.42
C ASP A 116 -14.24 4.10 9.73
N LEU A 117 -13.67 4.84 10.69
CA LEU A 117 -14.14 6.18 11.07
C LEU A 117 -14.09 7.19 9.90
N VAL A 118 -13.08 7.08 9.06
CA VAL A 118 -12.91 7.93 7.86
C VAL A 118 -13.82 7.47 6.70
N GLY A 119 -14.34 6.23 6.76
CA GLY A 119 -15.24 5.68 5.76
C GLY A 119 -14.55 5.20 4.47
N ILE A 120 -13.25 4.87 4.53
CA ILE A 120 -12.50 4.33 3.39
C ILE A 120 -12.87 2.86 3.21
N LYS A 121 -13.53 2.55 2.10
CA LYS A 121 -14.02 1.19 1.79
C LYS A 121 -13.07 0.39 0.89
N ASN A 122 -12.29 1.07 0.05
CA ASN A 122 -11.36 0.42 -0.87
C ASN A 122 -10.06 0.10 -0.14
N ILE A 123 -9.96 -1.09 0.43
CA ILE A 123 -8.83 -1.52 1.26
C ILE A 123 -8.14 -2.71 0.61
N VAL A 124 -6.81 -2.64 0.52
CA VAL A 124 -5.94 -3.78 0.17
C VAL A 124 -5.09 -4.12 1.38
N ILE A 125 -5.11 -5.36 1.82
CA ILE A 125 -4.29 -5.85 2.92
C ILE A 125 -3.00 -6.42 2.35
N VAL A 126 -1.87 -5.95 2.87
CA VAL A 126 -0.54 -6.38 2.43
C VAL A 126 0.11 -7.19 3.55
N GLN A 127 0.23 -8.50 3.35
CA GLN A 127 1.02 -9.37 4.21
C GLN A 127 2.50 -9.28 3.79
N ASN A 128 3.25 -8.38 4.43
CA ASN A 128 4.64 -8.09 4.07
C ASN A 128 5.63 -8.99 4.84
N LYS A 129 6.87 -9.03 4.38
CA LYS A 129 7.99 -9.78 4.97
C LYS A 129 7.82 -11.31 4.92
N ILE A 130 7.18 -11.83 3.88
CA ILE A 130 7.03 -13.30 3.72
C ILE A 130 8.37 -14.03 3.53
N ASP A 131 9.42 -13.30 3.18
CA ASP A 131 10.78 -13.81 2.97
C ASP A 131 11.54 -14.14 4.26
N VAL A 132 11.09 -13.65 5.42
CA VAL A 132 11.76 -13.87 6.72
C VAL A 132 11.07 -14.93 7.60
N VAL A 133 10.00 -15.52 7.10
CA VAL A 133 9.24 -16.56 7.83
C VAL A 133 9.14 -17.85 7.01
N SER A 134 8.84 -18.96 7.69
CA SER A 134 8.54 -20.20 6.98
C SER A 134 7.21 -20.12 6.24
N HIS A 135 7.04 -20.92 5.19
CA HIS A 135 5.76 -21.01 4.47
C HIS A 135 4.58 -21.33 5.40
N LYS A 136 4.81 -22.22 6.38
CA LYS A 136 3.79 -22.58 7.39
C LYS A 136 3.40 -21.40 8.27
N ASP A 137 4.36 -20.60 8.69
CA ASP A 137 4.11 -19.42 9.51
C ASP A 137 3.42 -18.31 8.72
N ALA A 138 3.79 -18.14 7.44
CA ALA A 138 3.11 -17.20 6.54
C ALA A 138 1.63 -17.57 6.36
N ILE A 139 1.30 -18.86 6.15
CA ILE A 139 -0.09 -19.33 6.07
C ILE A 139 -0.83 -19.09 7.39
N LYS A 140 -0.21 -19.43 8.52
CA LYS A 140 -0.81 -19.21 9.84
C LYS A 140 -1.13 -17.72 10.06
N ASN A 141 -0.19 -16.84 9.77
CA ASN A 141 -0.40 -15.39 9.88
C ASN A 141 -1.49 -14.90 8.89
N TYR A 142 -1.57 -15.46 7.69
CA TYR A 142 -2.64 -15.18 6.73
C TYR A 142 -4.04 -15.51 7.31
N GLU A 143 -4.20 -16.66 7.96
CA GLU A 143 -5.46 -17.03 8.62
C GLU A 143 -5.75 -16.13 9.85
N GLU A 144 -4.73 -15.70 10.60
CA GLU A 144 -4.89 -14.72 11.67
C GLU A 144 -5.41 -13.38 11.11
N ILE A 145 -4.89 -12.92 9.95
CA ILE A 145 -5.35 -11.70 9.29
C ILE A 145 -6.82 -11.85 8.87
N LYS A 146 -7.19 -12.97 8.24
CA LYS A 146 -8.58 -13.25 7.85
C LYS A 146 -9.54 -13.24 9.05
N ALA A 147 -9.12 -13.86 10.14
CA ALA A 147 -9.92 -13.88 11.37
C ALA A 147 -10.08 -12.48 11.98
N PHE A 148 -9.02 -11.67 11.93
CA PHE A 148 -9.02 -10.32 12.46
C PHE A 148 -9.94 -9.37 11.69
N VAL A 149 -9.98 -9.44 10.37
CA VAL A 149 -10.78 -8.52 9.54
C VAL A 149 -12.23 -8.94 9.39
N LYS A 150 -12.59 -10.14 9.84
CA LYS A 150 -13.96 -10.66 9.81
C LYS A 150 -14.90 -9.75 10.59
N GLY A 151 -16.02 -9.36 9.97
CA GLY A 151 -17.00 -8.43 10.55
C GLY A 151 -16.55 -6.97 10.57
N THR A 152 -15.47 -6.61 9.88
CA THR A 152 -14.97 -5.24 9.73
C THR A 152 -15.16 -4.73 8.31
N ILE A 153 -14.87 -3.44 8.08
CA ILE A 153 -14.88 -2.84 6.72
C ILE A 153 -13.90 -3.51 5.75
N ALA A 154 -12.89 -4.22 6.26
CA ALA A 154 -11.87 -4.91 5.48
C ALA A 154 -12.16 -6.41 5.29
N GLU A 155 -13.34 -6.91 5.65
CA GLU A 155 -13.68 -8.35 5.57
C GLU A 155 -13.48 -8.93 4.17
N ASN A 156 -13.84 -8.18 3.14
CA ASN A 156 -13.72 -8.60 1.75
C ASN A 156 -12.48 -8.04 1.06
N ALA A 157 -11.57 -7.40 1.79
CA ALA A 157 -10.36 -6.84 1.23
C ALA A 157 -9.41 -7.96 0.78
N PRO A 158 -8.80 -7.86 -0.42
CA PRO A 158 -7.80 -8.83 -0.85
C PRO A 158 -6.57 -8.78 0.06
N ILE A 159 -6.05 -9.95 0.43
CA ILE A 159 -4.82 -10.10 1.23
C ILE A 159 -3.71 -10.56 0.31
N ILE A 160 -2.71 -9.71 0.09
CA ILE A 160 -1.62 -9.97 -0.86
C ILE A 160 -0.32 -10.23 -0.08
N PRO A 161 0.20 -11.48 -0.12
CA PRO A 161 1.48 -11.80 0.48
C PRO A 161 2.63 -11.28 -0.38
N VAL A 162 3.51 -10.45 0.21
CA VAL A 162 4.64 -9.81 -0.50
C VAL A 162 5.93 -9.83 0.33
N SER A 163 7.05 -9.67 -0.35
CA SER A 163 8.27 -9.15 0.26
C SER A 163 8.67 -7.87 -0.46
N ALA A 164 8.49 -6.73 0.20
CA ALA A 164 8.92 -5.45 -0.33
C ALA A 164 10.44 -5.41 -0.54
N GLN A 165 11.21 -5.97 0.39
CA GLN A 165 12.68 -5.98 0.31
C GLN A 165 13.21 -6.85 -0.83
N LYS A 166 12.53 -7.95 -1.16
CA LYS A 166 12.94 -8.91 -2.20
C LYS A 166 12.18 -8.77 -3.51
N ASN A 167 11.30 -7.78 -3.63
CA ASN A 167 10.42 -7.59 -4.80
C ASN A 167 9.56 -8.83 -5.14
N ILE A 168 9.16 -9.61 -4.11
CA ILE A 168 8.32 -10.79 -4.31
C ILE A 168 6.85 -10.36 -4.35
N ASN A 169 6.11 -10.83 -5.36
CA ASN A 169 4.67 -10.60 -5.58
C ASN A 169 4.25 -9.11 -5.70
N ILE A 170 5.17 -8.20 -6.02
CA ILE A 170 4.84 -6.78 -6.20
C ILE A 170 3.86 -6.58 -7.36
N TRP A 171 3.98 -7.38 -8.43
CA TRP A 171 3.00 -7.36 -9.53
C TRP A 171 1.58 -7.70 -9.07
N ALA A 172 1.43 -8.67 -8.14
CA ALA A 172 0.12 -9.04 -7.59
C ALA A 172 -0.47 -7.93 -6.73
N LEU A 173 0.38 -7.21 -5.99
CA LEU A 173 -0.04 -6.03 -5.24
C LEU A 173 -0.50 -4.90 -6.18
N ILE A 174 0.23 -4.63 -7.27
CA ILE A 174 -0.15 -3.64 -8.27
C ILE A 174 -1.51 -4.00 -8.87
N GLN A 175 -1.72 -5.26 -9.23
CA GLN A 175 -3.00 -5.74 -9.74
C GLN A 175 -4.13 -5.52 -8.72
N ALA A 176 -3.92 -5.91 -7.47
CA ALA A 176 -4.93 -5.76 -6.43
C ALA A 176 -5.29 -4.29 -6.17
N LEU A 177 -4.30 -3.38 -6.21
CA LEU A 177 -4.53 -1.94 -6.10
C LEU A 177 -5.35 -1.40 -7.28
N ASP A 178 -5.04 -1.83 -8.50
CA ASP A 178 -5.73 -1.40 -9.71
C ASP A 178 -7.19 -1.89 -9.75
N GLU A 179 -7.44 -3.12 -9.32
CA GLU A 179 -8.78 -3.72 -9.28
C GLU A 179 -9.64 -3.22 -8.11
N THR A 180 -9.02 -2.93 -6.95
CA THR A 180 -9.76 -2.57 -5.73
C THR A 180 -10.04 -1.08 -5.63
N ILE A 181 -9.09 -0.25 -6.07
CA ILE A 181 -9.17 1.21 -5.95
C ILE A 181 -9.45 1.78 -7.33
N ALA A 182 -10.73 2.08 -7.60
CA ALA A 182 -11.13 2.68 -8.86
C ALA A 182 -10.48 4.05 -9.09
N GLU A 183 -10.21 4.40 -10.35
CA GLU A 183 -9.81 5.77 -10.68
C GLU A 183 -10.98 6.72 -10.34
N PRO A 184 -10.71 7.80 -9.58
CA PRO A 184 -11.75 8.77 -9.30
C PRO A 184 -12.20 9.44 -10.60
N SER A 185 -13.48 9.40 -10.88
CA SER A 185 -14.09 10.18 -11.98
C SER A 185 -14.09 11.67 -11.59
N ARG A 186 -12.95 12.34 -11.72
CA ARG A 186 -12.87 13.79 -11.56
C ARG A 186 -13.51 14.41 -12.79
N GLN A 187 -14.67 15.05 -12.64
CA GLN A 187 -15.17 15.96 -13.65
C GLN A 187 -14.11 17.08 -13.79
N PRO A 188 -13.67 17.43 -15.01
CA PRO A 188 -12.84 18.61 -15.19
C PRO A 188 -13.58 19.78 -14.56
N GLU A 189 -12.97 20.46 -13.59
CA GLU A 189 -13.50 21.70 -13.05
C GLU A 189 -13.81 22.61 -14.25
N ALA A 190 -15.06 23.09 -14.31
CA ALA A 190 -15.42 24.10 -15.29
C ALA A 190 -14.50 25.29 -15.08
N ASP A 191 -13.85 25.76 -16.16
CA ASP A 191 -12.99 26.92 -16.12
C ASP A 191 -13.67 28.04 -15.34
N PRO A 192 -12.99 28.72 -14.41
CA PRO A 192 -13.55 29.87 -13.74
C PRO A 192 -13.76 30.96 -14.80
N VAL A 193 -15.02 31.37 -14.94
CA VAL A 193 -15.49 32.49 -15.77
C VAL A 193 -14.95 33.80 -15.19
#